data_b2158ec1ba7ee68fb6aa142ec9d38d47
#
_entry.id   b2158ec1ba7ee68fb6aa142ec9d38d47
#
_cell.length_a   1.000
_cell.length_b   1.000
_cell.length_c   1.000
_cell.angle_alpha   90.00
_cell.angle_beta   90.00
_cell.angle_gamma   90.00
#
_symmetry.space_group_name_H-M   'P 1'
#
loop_
_entity.id
_entity.type
_entity.pdbx_description
1 polymer ?
#
loop_
_entity_poly.entity_id
_entity_poly.type
_entity_poly.pdbx_seq_one_letter_code
_entity_poly.pdbx_strand_id
1 'polypeptide(L)'
;MMIQLQVLRIEKIGIFRRFIEVEKIKIEKNTVQETLIIPLYGRKMCSEKFSALYTDIYAKKLCDRLDYDFSELEKKNNSFLYEFGALEAAMRQLDIIWEIKEYLKIYPKATIVNLGCGLDETGKACDNESCSIVNVDFPDVINVRNQLISNHEREKNVACDLKDYSWMNEVDGSNGVVFFAAGVFHYFKREEVKSLVLELSKRYEKGCLIFDSVGKLGLKLMMSKILKNMGIKDVEGLFYVNNTIKELNWSDKIKVTSKGYMLGYYNMKSFNIRSFHRLLARIGDNVMKMKINKFLFD
;
A
#
# COMPACT_ATOMS: atom_id res chain seq x y z
N MET A 1 -3.58 -59.75 1.80
CA MET A 1 -3.85 -58.80 2.90
C MET A 1 -3.07 -57.52 2.87
N MET A 2 -1.81 -57.45 2.33
CA MET A 2 -1.04 -56.22 2.23
C MET A 2 -1.46 -55.28 1.09
N ILE A 3 -2.00 -55.78 -0.01
CA ILE A 3 -2.39 -54.95 -1.19
C ILE A 3 -3.68 -54.16 -0.91
N GLN A 4 -4.64 -54.73 -0.16
CA GLN A 4 -5.88 -54.04 0.24
C GLN A 4 -5.65 -52.87 1.20
N LEU A 5 -4.60 -52.92 2.04
CA LEU A 5 -4.27 -51.83 2.95
C LEU A 5 -3.60 -50.64 2.25
N GLN A 6 -2.94 -50.85 1.10
CA GLN A 6 -2.35 -49.78 0.30
C GLN A 6 -3.42 -49.03 -0.51
N VAL A 7 -4.42 -49.75 -1.06
CA VAL A 7 -5.52 -49.10 -1.81
C VAL A 7 -6.39 -48.23 -0.90
N LEU A 8 -6.71 -48.70 0.32
CA LEU A 8 -7.45 -47.89 1.30
C LEU A 8 -6.66 -46.64 1.80
N ARG A 9 -5.34 -46.69 1.78
CA ARG A 9 -4.49 -45.54 2.15
C ARG A 9 -4.41 -44.49 1.04
N ILE A 10 -4.44 -44.94 -0.21
CA ILE A 10 -4.46 -44.04 -1.39
C ILE A 10 -5.84 -43.35 -1.55
N GLU A 11 -6.92 -44.09 -1.30
CA GLU A 11 -8.27 -43.49 -1.33
C GLU A 11 -8.49 -42.50 -0.19
N LYS A 12 -7.99 -42.73 1.03
CA LYS A 12 -8.06 -41.76 2.13
C LYS A 12 -7.24 -40.49 1.83
N ILE A 13 -6.09 -40.60 1.16
CA ILE A 13 -5.29 -39.43 0.74
C ILE A 13 -5.98 -38.67 -0.40
N GLY A 14 -6.67 -39.38 -1.31
CA GLY A 14 -7.46 -38.78 -2.39
C GLY A 14 -8.70 -38.04 -1.89
N ILE A 15 -9.36 -38.56 -0.83
CA ILE A 15 -10.53 -37.94 -0.20
C ILE A 15 -10.13 -36.72 0.60
N PHE A 16 -8.97 -36.71 1.27
CA PHE A 16 -8.47 -35.51 2.00
C PHE A 16 -8.01 -34.36 1.07
N ARG A 17 -7.68 -34.61 -0.20
CA ARG A 17 -7.37 -33.56 -1.17
C ARG A 17 -8.61 -32.89 -1.78
N ARG A 18 -9.82 -33.42 -1.56
CA ARG A 18 -11.06 -32.91 -2.16
C ARG A 18 -11.86 -31.93 -1.31
N PHE A 19 -11.41 -31.59 -0.11
CA PHE A 19 -12.20 -30.77 0.84
C PHE A 19 -11.45 -29.66 1.54
N ILE A 20 -10.55 -28.96 0.83
CA ILE A 20 -10.22 -27.59 1.20
C ILE A 20 -10.51 -26.73 -0.05
N GLU A 21 -11.77 -26.61 -0.38
CA GLU A 21 -12.25 -25.44 -1.10
C GLU A 21 -12.07 -24.28 -0.13
N VAL A 22 -10.98 -23.50 -0.30
CA VAL A 22 -10.75 -22.29 0.50
C VAL A 22 -11.90 -21.36 0.15
N GLU A 23 -12.80 -21.13 1.11
CA GLU A 23 -13.93 -20.22 0.94
C GLU A 23 -13.41 -18.87 0.42
N LYS A 24 -13.90 -18.46 -0.76
CA LYS A 24 -13.51 -17.20 -1.37
C LYS A 24 -14.25 -16.05 -0.72
N ILE A 25 -13.54 -14.99 -0.46
CA ILE A 25 -14.09 -13.78 0.17
C ILE A 25 -14.65 -12.87 -0.92
N LYS A 26 -15.93 -12.57 -0.81
CA LYS A 26 -16.63 -11.68 -1.74
C LYS A 26 -16.23 -10.22 -1.49
N ILE A 27 -15.92 -9.50 -2.55
CA ILE A 27 -15.71 -8.06 -2.53
C ILE A 27 -16.98 -7.35 -2.99
N GLU A 28 -17.47 -6.42 -2.19
CA GLU A 28 -18.64 -5.63 -2.53
C GLU A 28 -18.29 -4.57 -3.57
N LYS A 29 -18.97 -4.66 -4.74
CA LYS A 29 -18.78 -3.69 -5.84
C LYS A 29 -19.39 -2.33 -5.46
N ASN A 30 -18.80 -1.25 -6.00
CA ASN A 30 -19.19 0.14 -5.74
C ASN A 30 -19.05 0.58 -4.27
N THR A 31 -18.20 -0.08 -3.52
CA THR A 31 -17.81 0.27 -2.14
C THR A 31 -16.32 0.57 -2.05
N VAL A 32 -15.86 0.99 -0.86
CA VAL A 32 -14.42 1.17 -0.59
C VAL A 32 -13.64 -0.14 -0.80
N GLN A 33 -14.26 -1.30 -0.57
CA GLN A 33 -13.62 -2.60 -0.78
C GLN A 33 -13.15 -2.79 -2.23
N GLU A 34 -13.87 -2.28 -3.24
CA GLU A 34 -13.45 -2.42 -4.64
C GLU A 34 -12.12 -1.67 -4.92
N THR A 35 -11.81 -0.62 -4.16
CA THR A 35 -10.55 0.12 -4.29
C THR A 35 -9.32 -0.72 -3.88
N LEU A 36 -9.52 -1.80 -3.11
CA LEU A 36 -8.47 -2.74 -2.70
C LEU A 36 -7.94 -3.56 -3.88
N ILE A 37 -8.79 -3.79 -4.87
CA ILE A 37 -8.51 -4.71 -5.99
C ILE A 37 -7.41 -4.18 -6.91
N ILE A 38 -7.48 -2.91 -7.28
CA ILE A 38 -6.56 -2.32 -8.27
C ILE A 38 -5.09 -2.38 -7.81
N PRO A 39 -4.73 -1.91 -6.60
CA PRO A 39 -3.36 -2.00 -6.11
C PRO A 39 -2.89 -3.45 -5.92
N LEU A 40 -3.77 -4.32 -5.40
CA LEU A 40 -3.46 -5.73 -5.18
C LEU A 40 -3.15 -6.44 -6.50
N TYR A 41 -4.02 -6.29 -7.49
CA TYR A 41 -3.82 -6.87 -8.82
C TYR A 41 -2.59 -6.28 -9.53
N GLY A 42 -2.35 -4.99 -9.37
CA GLY A 42 -1.15 -4.32 -9.88
C GLY A 42 0.14 -4.93 -9.33
N ARG A 43 0.21 -5.21 -8.01
CA ARG A 43 1.36 -5.88 -7.39
C ARG A 43 1.52 -7.32 -7.89
N LYS A 44 0.42 -8.09 -8.01
CA LYS A 44 0.45 -9.43 -8.62
C LYS A 44 1.05 -9.38 -10.01
N MET A 45 0.53 -8.52 -10.89
CA MET A 45 0.99 -8.38 -12.27
C MET A 45 2.45 -7.93 -12.35
N CYS A 46 2.89 -7.00 -11.47
CA CYS A 46 4.28 -6.58 -11.42
C CYS A 46 5.21 -7.73 -11.03
N SER A 47 4.83 -8.54 -10.03
CA SER A 47 5.58 -9.72 -9.62
C SER A 47 5.74 -10.75 -10.75
N GLU A 48 4.72 -10.90 -11.59
CA GLU A 48 4.76 -11.83 -12.74
C GLU A 48 5.59 -11.30 -13.90
N LYS A 49 5.50 -10.01 -14.21
CA LYS A 49 6.16 -9.40 -15.39
C LYS A 49 7.56 -8.84 -15.12
N PHE A 50 7.82 -8.41 -13.91
CA PHE A 50 9.04 -7.71 -13.51
C PHE A 50 9.67 -8.33 -12.27
N SER A 51 9.70 -9.66 -12.20
CA SER A 51 10.16 -10.44 -11.06
C SER A 51 11.60 -10.14 -10.61
N ALA A 52 12.46 -9.66 -11.51
CA ALA A 52 13.81 -9.21 -11.16
C ALA A 52 13.83 -7.92 -10.30
N LEU A 53 12.78 -7.09 -10.41
CA LEU A 53 12.63 -5.85 -9.64
C LEU A 53 11.80 -6.07 -8.39
N TYR A 54 10.71 -6.82 -8.50
CA TYR A 54 9.68 -6.90 -7.48
C TYR A 54 9.06 -8.29 -7.39
N THR A 55 8.90 -8.78 -6.17
CA THR A 55 8.21 -10.04 -5.90
C THR A 55 7.29 -9.87 -4.69
N ASP A 56 6.00 -10.07 -4.90
CA ASP A 56 4.97 -10.09 -3.85
C ASP A 56 4.21 -11.41 -3.92
N ILE A 57 4.64 -12.38 -3.11
CA ILE A 57 4.03 -13.70 -3.05
C ILE A 57 2.62 -13.65 -2.44
N TYR A 58 2.34 -12.64 -1.62
CA TYR A 58 1.05 -12.48 -0.96
C TYR A 58 0.00 -11.94 -1.93
N ALA A 59 0.34 -10.99 -2.80
CA ALA A 59 -0.60 -10.42 -3.75
C ALA A 59 -1.28 -11.49 -4.62
N LYS A 60 -0.51 -12.48 -5.10
CA LYS A 60 -1.08 -13.60 -5.86
C LYS A 60 -2.03 -14.44 -4.99
N LYS A 61 -1.58 -14.87 -3.81
CA LYS A 61 -2.39 -15.67 -2.88
C LYS A 61 -3.69 -14.97 -2.48
N LEU A 62 -3.63 -13.66 -2.25
CA LEU A 62 -4.81 -12.86 -1.92
C LEU A 62 -5.78 -12.77 -3.08
N CYS A 63 -5.30 -12.52 -4.32
CA CYS A 63 -6.14 -12.55 -5.51
C CYS A 63 -6.85 -13.90 -5.69
N ASP A 64 -6.18 -15.02 -5.43
CA ASP A 64 -6.73 -16.37 -5.57
C ASP A 64 -7.85 -16.66 -4.52
N ARG A 65 -7.81 -15.97 -3.38
CA ARG A 65 -8.81 -16.08 -2.30
C ARG A 65 -10.00 -15.14 -2.43
N LEU A 66 -9.97 -14.21 -3.39
CA LEU A 66 -11.08 -13.30 -3.62
C LEU A 66 -12.11 -13.91 -4.58
N ASP A 67 -13.40 -13.74 -4.26
CA ASP A 67 -14.50 -13.94 -5.21
C ASP A 67 -14.72 -12.62 -5.97
N TYR A 68 -13.84 -12.39 -6.95
CA TYR A 68 -13.87 -11.21 -7.81
C TYR A 68 -13.53 -11.59 -9.25
N ASP A 69 -14.28 -11.06 -10.21
CA ASP A 69 -14.00 -11.26 -11.63
C ASP A 69 -12.87 -10.36 -12.11
N PHE A 70 -11.68 -10.93 -12.25
CA PHE A 70 -10.50 -10.24 -12.75
C PHE A 70 -10.42 -10.15 -14.28
N SER A 71 -11.38 -10.71 -15.03
CA SER A 71 -11.30 -10.83 -16.50
C SER A 71 -11.08 -9.50 -17.22
N GLU A 72 -11.72 -8.42 -16.75
CA GLU A 72 -11.55 -7.07 -17.32
C GLU A 72 -10.16 -6.49 -17.05
N LEU A 73 -9.53 -6.86 -15.94
CA LEU A 73 -8.16 -6.47 -15.61
C LEU A 73 -7.17 -7.29 -16.44
N GLU A 74 -7.42 -8.59 -16.59
CA GLU A 74 -6.60 -9.53 -17.37
C GLU A 74 -6.54 -9.16 -18.85
N LYS A 75 -7.63 -8.74 -19.46
CA LYS A 75 -7.67 -8.23 -20.84
C LYS A 75 -6.68 -7.06 -21.06
N LYS A 76 -6.37 -6.30 -20.02
CA LYS A 76 -5.47 -5.15 -20.08
C LYS A 76 -4.01 -5.48 -19.77
N ASN A 77 -3.67 -6.72 -19.37
CA ASN A 77 -2.34 -7.13 -18.95
C ASN A 77 -1.22 -6.87 -19.96
N ASN A 78 -1.55 -6.76 -21.24
CA ASN A 78 -0.60 -6.46 -22.30
C ASN A 78 -0.61 -4.97 -22.73
N SER A 79 -1.35 -4.12 -22.05
CA SER A 79 -1.33 -2.68 -22.27
C SER A 79 -0.13 -2.06 -21.56
N PHE A 80 0.70 -1.29 -22.30
CA PHE A 80 1.85 -0.58 -21.75
C PHE A 80 1.49 0.35 -20.58
N LEU A 81 0.35 1.02 -20.64
CA LEU A 81 -0.10 1.91 -19.57
C LEU A 81 -0.51 1.12 -18.33
N TYR A 82 -1.06 -0.08 -18.52
CA TYR A 82 -1.44 -0.93 -17.42
C TYR A 82 -0.22 -1.59 -16.77
N GLU A 83 0.77 -2.01 -17.56
CA GLU A 83 2.07 -2.45 -17.07
C GLU A 83 2.79 -1.33 -16.29
N PHE A 84 2.67 -0.08 -16.76
CA PHE A 84 3.23 1.07 -16.07
C PHE A 84 2.53 1.30 -14.72
N GLY A 85 1.20 1.22 -14.66
CA GLY A 85 0.45 1.30 -13.40
C GLY A 85 0.82 0.21 -12.39
N ALA A 86 1.13 -1.01 -12.87
CA ALA A 86 1.63 -2.08 -12.01
C ALA A 86 3.03 -1.78 -11.48
N LEU A 87 3.94 -1.25 -12.31
CA LEU A 87 5.25 -0.78 -11.88
C LEU A 87 5.12 0.35 -10.85
N GLU A 88 4.20 1.29 -11.08
CA GLU A 88 3.93 2.39 -10.15
C GLU A 88 3.54 1.89 -8.77
N ALA A 89 2.58 0.95 -8.69
CA ALA A 89 2.14 0.37 -7.42
C ALA A 89 3.28 -0.35 -6.68
N ALA A 90 4.10 -1.11 -7.42
CA ALA A 90 5.22 -1.86 -6.86
C ALA A 90 6.37 -0.96 -6.41
N MET A 91 6.76 0.03 -7.22
CA MET A 91 7.84 0.97 -6.89
C MET A 91 7.48 1.77 -5.64
N ARG A 92 6.25 2.26 -5.54
CA ARG A 92 5.75 2.94 -4.35
C ARG A 92 5.92 2.09 -3.09
N GLN A 93 5.54 0.81 -3.15
CA GLN A 93 5.67 -0.09 -2.00
C GLN A 93 7.15 -0.33 -1.64
N LEU A 94 8.01 -0.60 -2.62
CA LEU A 94 9.45 -0.79 -2.41
C LEU A 94 10.11 0.41 -1.74
N ASP A 95 9.75 1.62 -2.18
CA ASP A 95 10.34 2.85 -1.68
C ASP A 95 9.87 3.15 -0.24
N ILE A 96 8.60 2.89 0.06
CA ILE A 96 8.07 2.99 1.42
C ILE A 96 8.75 1.96 2.33
N ILE A 97 8.92 0.71 1.88
CA ILE A 97 9.67 -0.33 2.61
C ILE A 97 11.10 0.15 2.89
N TRP A 98 11.77 0.75 1.90
CA TRP A 98 13.12 1.27 2.06
C TRP A 98 13.17 2.34 3.17
N GLU A 99 12.29 3.33 3.14
CA GLU A 99 12.25 4.41 4.13
C GLU A 99 11.88 3.90 5.54
N ILE A 100 10.97 2.94 5.65
CA ILE A 100 10.63 2.30 6.94
C ILE A 100 11.86 1.56 7.49
N LYS A 101 12.55 0.77 6.67
CA LYS A 101 13.75 0.03 7.10
C LYS A 101 14.88 0.96 7.51
N GLU A 102 15.06 2.10 6.85
CA GLU A 102 16.04 3.12 7.28
C GLU A 102 15.66 3.71 8.66
N TYR A 103 14.37 3.92 8.92
CA TYR A 103 13.91 4.38 10.23
C TYR A 103 14.15 3.30 11.32
N LEU A 104 13.85 2.04 11.03
CA LEU A 104 14.04 0.92 11.95
C LEU A 104 15.51 0.63 12.29
N LYS A 105 16.47 1.04 11.47
CA LYS A 105 17.91 0.97 11.83
C LYS A 105 18.24 1.85 13.05
N ILE A 106 17.50 2.96 13.21
CA ILE A 106 17.70 3.91 14.33
C ILE A 106 16.81 3.52 15.52
N TYR A 107 15.57 3.09 15.23
CA TYR A 107 14.56 2.71 16.21
C TYR A 107 14.04 1.29 15.98
N PRO A 108 14.82 0.25 16.31
CA PRO A 108 14.48 -1.14 15.95
C PRO A 108 13.22 -1.69 16.63
N LYS A 109 12.80 -1.10 17.76
CA LYS A 109 11.58 -1.47 18.48
C LYS A 109 10.40 -0.53 18.22
N ALA A 110 10.49 0.30 17.17
CA ALA A 110 9.43 1.25 16.85
C ALA A 110 8.13 0.54 16.44
N THR A 111 7.03 1.27 16.57
CA THR A 111 5.75 0.86 16.01
C THR A 111 5.64 1.31 14.55
N ILE A 112 5.38 0.38 13.63
CA ILE A 112 5.03 0.67 12.23
C ILE A 112 3.52 0.84 12.17
N VAL A 113 3.03 1.97 11.65
CA VAL A 113 1.60 2.25 11.54
C VAL A 113 1.21 2.42 10.07
N ASN A 114 0.37 1.51 9.56
CA ASN A 114 -0.14 1.54 8.20
C ASN A 114 -1.50 2.27 8.16
N LEU A 115 -1.51 3.48 7.62
CA LEU A 115 -2.70 4.33 7.50
C LEU A 115 -3.42 4.04 6.19
N GLY A 116 -4.67 3.57 6.25
CA GLY A 116 -5.41 3.10 5.08
C GLY A 116 -4.81 1.80 4.54
N CYS A 117 -4.71 0.79 5.42
CA CYS A 117 -3.89 -0.40 5.17
C CYS A 117 -4.42 -1.30 4.05
N GLY A 118 -5.72 -1.29 3.76
CA GLY A 118 -6.30 -2.18 2.76
C GLY A 118 -5.85 -3.63 2.92
N LEU A 119 -5.43 -4.23 1.80
CA LEU A 119 -4.81 -5.56 1.74
C LEU A 119 -3.29 -5.48 1.55
N ASP A 120 -2.67 -4.41 2.04
CA ASP A 120 -1.22 -4.22 1.99
C ASP A 120 -0.52 -4.92 3.16
N GLU A 121 0.60 -5.58 2.90
CA GLU A 121 1.46 -6.25 3.90
C GLU A 121 2.84 -5.61 4.01
N THR A 122 2.97 -4.32 3.65
CA THR A 122 4.22 -3.56 3.74
C THR A 122 4.80 -3.58 5.17
N GLY A 123 3.95 -3.48 6.20
CA GLY A 123 4.39 -3.59 7.59
C GLY A 123 5.10 -4.91 7.87
N LYS A 124 4.52 -6.03 7.43
CA LYS A 124 5.15 -7.37 7.56
C LYS A 124 6.45 -7.50 6.78
N ALA A 125 6.53 -6.90 5.59
CA ALA A 125 7.76 -6.90 4.78
C ALA A 125 8.90 -6.10 5.44
N CYS A 126 8.58 -5.28 6.44
CA CYS A 126 9.53 -4.52 7.23
C CYS A 126 9.80 -5.11 8.61
N ASP A 127 9.08 -6.17 9.02
CA ASP A 127 9.24 -6.78 10.35
C ASP A 127 10.69 -7.24 10.57
N ASN A 128 11.25 -6.80 11.69
CA ASN A 128 12.60 -7.10 12.14
C ASN A 128 12.60 -7.94 13.43
N GLU A 129 11.48 -8.63 13.71
CA GLU A 129 11.23 -9.45 14.90
C GLU A 129 11.20 -8.69 16.24
N SER A 130 11.33 -7.37 16.20
CA SER A 130 11.37 -6.49 17.40
C SER A 130 10.36 -5.36 17.34
N CYS A 131 9.96 -4.91 16.15
CA CYS A 131 8.97 -3.86 15.95
C CYS A 131 7.54 -4.38 16.14
N SER A 132 6.62 -3.46 16.41
CA SER A 132 5.17 -3.72 16.40
C SER A 132 4.54 -3.16 15.13
N ILE A 133 3.38 -3.71 14.74
CA ILE A 133 2.65 -3.27 13.54
C ILE A 133 1.21 -2.96 13.91
N VAL A 134 0.73 -1.80 13.49
CA VAL A 134 -0.66 -1.37 13.62
C VAL A 134 -1.20 -1.02 12.23
N ASN A 135 -2.25 -1.72 11.80
CA ASN A 135 -2.92 -1.47 10.53
C ASN A 135 -4.25 -0.76 10.81
N VAL A 136 -4.47 0.41 10.22
CA VAL A 136 -5.68 1.21 10.43
C VAL A 136 -6.43 1.37 9.13
N ASP A 137 -7.72 1.06 9.12
CA ASP A 137 -8.62 1.29 7.98
C ASP A 137 -10.09 1.28 8.43
N PHE A 138 -11.00 1.57 7.52
CA PHE A 138 -12.44 1.49 7.78
C PHE A 138 -12.88 0.10 8.25
N PRO A 139 -13.93 0.00 9.08
CA PRO A 139 -14.38 -1.28 9.65
C PRO A 139 -14.68 -2.37 8.63
N ASP A 140 -15.26 -2.04 7.49
CA ASP A 140 -15.55 -2.97 6.40
C ASP A 140 -14.29 -3.50 5.72
N VAL A 141 -13.26 -2.66 5.56
CA VAL A 141 -11.94 -3.05 5.03
C VAL A 141 -11.21 -3.95 6.02
N ILE A 142 -11.20 -3.60 7.30
CA ILE A 142 -10.58 -4.43 8.36
C ILE A 142 -11.26 -5.78 8.46
N ASN A 143 -12.59 -5.84 8.31
CA ASN A 143 -13.32 -7.12 8.29
C ASN A 143 -12.85 -8.03 7.15
N VAL A 144 -12.71 -7.50 5.94
CA VAL A 144 -12.16 -8.26 4.78
C VAL A 144 -10.71 -8.67 5.05
N ARG A 145 -9.88 -7.75 5.56
CA ARG A 145 -8.48 -8.02 5.90
C ARG A 145 -8.34 -9.17 6.89
N ASN A 146 -9.12 -9.17 7.97
CA ASN A 146 -9.08 -10.21 9.01
C ASN A 146 -9.43 -11.61 8.49
N GLN A 147 -10.25 -11.70 7.45
CA GLN A 147 -10.60 -12.98 6.81
C GLN A 147 -9.49 -13.48 5.86
N LEU A 148 -8.70 -12.58 5.31
CA LEU A 148 -7.69 -12.90 4.29
C LEU A 148 -6.27 -13.01 4.84
N ILE A 149 -5.94 -12.20 5.84
CA ILE A 149 -4.58 -11.99 6.34
C ILE A 149 -4.54 -12.27 7.83
N SER A 150 -3.72 -13.24 8.23
CA SER A 150 -3.50 -13.53 9.66
C SER A 150 -2.47 -12.58 10.23
N ASN A 151 -2.75 -12.00 11.39
CA ASN A 151 -1.80 -11.21 12.15
C ASN A 151 -0.84 -12.12 12.94
N HIS A 152 0.39 -11.66 13.16
CA HIS A 152 1.26 -12.25 14.16
C HIS A 152 1.07 -11.54 15.52
N GLU A 153 1.73 -12.01 16.59
CA GLU A 153 1.53 -11.52 17.97
C GLU A 153 1.84 -10.03 18.18
N ARG A 154 2.74 -9.45 17.38
CA ARG A 154 3.12 -8.02 17.43
C ARG A 154 2.36 -7.16 16.41
N GLU A 155 1.33 -7.71 15.76
CA GLU A 155 0.53 -7.03 14.75
C GLU A 155 -0.93 -6.95 15.18
N LYS A 156 -1.54 -5.79 15.01
CA LYS A 156 -2.98 -5.61 15.22
C LYS A 156 -3.63 -4.78 14.13
N ASN A 157 -4.91 -5.04 13.91
CA ASN A 157 -5.77 -4.29 13.01
C ASN A 157 -6.73 -3.42 13.82
N VAL A 158 -6.85 -2.15 13.45
CA VAL A 158 -7.71 -1.15 14.11
C VAL A 158 -8.75 -0.65 13.11
N ALA A 159 -10.00 -0.92 13.40
CA ALA A 159 -11.15 -0.49 12.59
C ALA A 159 -11.55 0.94 12.96
N CYS A 160 -11.11 1.92 12.17
CA CYS A 160 -11.35 3.34 12.47
C CYS A 160 -11.23 4.20 11.20
N ASP A 161 -12.04 5.26 11.09
CA ASP A 161 -11.78 6.32 10.11
C ASP A 161 -10.52 7.09 10.53
N LEU A 162 -9.60 7.31 9.59
CA LEU A 162 -8.36 8.08 9.85
C LEU A 162 -8.62 9.52 10.32
N LYS A 163 -9.82 10.05 10.05
CA LYS A 163 -10.25 11.38 10.51
C LYS A 163 -10.70 11.40 11.97
N ASP A 164 -11.03 10.25 12.51
CA ASP A 164 -11.27 10.04 13.94
C ASP A 164 -9.95 9.60 14.58
N TYR A 165 -9.28 10.51 15.23
CA TYR A 165 -7.95 10.28 15.81
C TYR A 165 -7.92 9.32 16.99
N SER A 166 -9.04 8.69 17.35
CA SER A 166 -9.10 7.69 18.44
C SER A 166 -8.18 6.47 18.18
N TRP A 167 -7.92 6.11 16.91
CA TRP A 167 -6.98 5.06 16.56
C TRP A 167 -5.55 5.31 17.09
N MET A 168 -5.19 6.58 17.33
CA MET A 168 -3.87 6.93 17.89
C MET A 168 -3.69 6.41 19.32
N ASN A 169 -4.78 6.11 20.05
CA ASN A 169 -4.71 5.52 21.39
C ASN A 169 -4.24 4.06 21.35
N GLU A 170 -4.32 3.44 20.17
CA GLU A 170 -3.85 2.09 19.93
C GLU A 170 -2.36 2.03 19.54
N VAL A 171 -1.68 3.16 19.40
CA VAL A 171 -0.30 3.27 18.94
C VAL A 171 0.63 3.57 20.10
N ASP A 172 1.51 2.62 20.43
CA ASP A 172 2.61 2.87 21.35
C ASP A 172 3.80 3.50 20.60
N GLY A 173 4.09 4.76 20.89
CA GLY A 173 5.20 5.52 20.33
C GLY A 173 6.44 5.59 21.21
N SER A 174 6.48 4.90 22.37
CA SER A 174 7.54 5.02 23.40
C SER A 174 8.94 4.66 22.85
N ASN A 175 9.03 3.74 21.89
CA ASN A 175 10.26 3.31 21.23
C ASN A 175 10.45 3.90 19.83
N GLY A 176 9.72 4.99 19.51
CA GLY A 176 9.63 5.56 18.17
C GLY A 176 8.44 5.02 17.39
N VAL A 177 8.02 5.75 16.36
CA VAL A 177 6.90 5.37 15.52
C VAL A 177 7.12 5.81 14.08
N VAL A 178 6.86 4.93 13.13
CA VAL A 178 6.84 5.24 11.71
C VAL A 178 5.46 4.99 11.13
N PHE A 179 4.80 6.06 10.73
CA PHE A 179 3.55 6.04 9.99
C PHE A 179 3.84 5.95 8.50
N PHE A 180 3.01 5.24 7.76
CA PHE A 180 3.01 5.34 6.31
C PHE A 180 1.60 5.29 5.73
N ALA A 181 1.43 5.98 4.60
CA ALA A 181 0.18 6.03 3.85
C ALA A 181 0.49 5.83 2.36
N ALA A 182 0.05 4.71 1.78
CA ALA A 182 0.32 4.32 0.41
C ALA A 182 -0.94 4.44 -0.47
N GLY A 183 -1.06 5.52 -1.27
CA GLY A 183 -2.21 5.76 -2.12
C GLY A 183 -3.47 6.20 -1.38
N VAL A 184 -3.32 6.83 -0.22
CA VAL A 184 -4.42 7.17 0.70
C VAL A 184 -4.77 8.65 0.64
N PHE A 185 -3.78 9.52 0.75
CA PHE A 185 -4.04 10.95 0.90
C PHE A 185 -4.66 11.63 -0.33
N HIS A 186 -4.63 10.99 -1.47
CA HIS A 186 -5.32 11.45 -2.69
C HIS A 186 -6.85 11.57 -2.52
N TYR A 187 -7.42 10.87 -1.54
CA TYR A 187 -8.86 10.91 -1.22
C TYR A 187 -9.22 11.95 -0.16
N PHE A 188 -8.22 12.59 0.44
CA PHE A 188 -8.38 13.57 1.51
C PHE A 188 -8.35 15.00 0.98
N LYS A 189 -8.99 15.91 1.70
CA LYS A 189 -8.76 17.33 1.51
C LYS A 189 -7.39 17.73 2.05
N ARG A 190 -6.78 18.76 1.47
CA ARG A 190 -5.48 19.28 1.92
C ARG A 190 -5.45 19.60 3.42
N GLU A 191 -6.49 20.24 3.93
CA GLU A 191 -6.57 20.63 5.33
C GLU A 191 -6.74 19.43 6.28
N GLU A 192 -7.38 18.35 5.82
CA GLU A 192 -7.48 17.11 6.58
C GLU A 192 -6.12 16.44 6.73
N VAL A 193 -5.32 16.37 5.65
CA VAL A 193 -3.95 15.83 5.71
C VAL A 193 -3.06 16.69 6.59
N LYS A 194 -3.14 18.02 6.45
CA LYS A 194 -2.38 18.95 7.29
C LYS A 194 -2.71 18.80 8.77
N SER A 195 -3.99 18.74 9.11
CA SER A 195 -4.44 18.56 10.50
C SER A 195 -3.95 17.24 11.09
N LEU A 196 -4.03 16.14 10.33
CA LEU A 196 -3.50 14.84 10.73
C LEU A 196 -1.99 14.93 11.00
N VAL A 197 -1.22 15.50 10.08
CA VAL A 197 0.24 15.62 10.23
C VAL A 197 0.62 16.45 11.45
N LEU A 198 -0.05 17.57 11.69
CA LEU A 198 0.22 18.42 12.85
C LEU A 198 -0.14 17.70 14.17
N GLU A 199 -1.22 16.91 14.19
CA GLU A 199 -1.57 16.12 15.37
C GLU A 199 -0.55 15.00 15.62
N LEU A 200 -0.09 14.30 14.57
CA LEU A 200 0.97 13.30 14.68
C LEU A 200 2.26 13.91 15.22
N SER A 201 2.68 15.06 14.67
CA SER A 201 3.92 15.73 15.10
C SER A 201 3.86 16.24 16.53
N LYS A 202 2.67 16.60 17.03
CA LYS A 202 2.45 17.02 18.42
C LYS A 202 2.49 15.85 19.40
N ARG A 203 1.97 14.69 18.97
CA ARG A 203 1.78 13.53 19.83
C ARG A 203 3.00 12.60 19.90
N TYR A 204 3.77 12.53 18.80
CA TYR A 204 4.86 11.57 18.66
C TYR A 204 6.18 12.26 18.36
N GLU A 205 6.92 12.60 19.43
CA GLU A 205 8.31 13.02 19.28
C GLU A 205 9.16 11.91 18.65
N LYS A 206 10.13 12.27 17.82
CA LYS A 206 10.94 11.33 17.03
C LYS A 206 10.13 10.45 16.08
N GLY A 207 8.87 10.80 15.79
CA GLY A 207 8.03 10.12 14.83
C GLY A 207 8.44 10.40 13.39
N CYS A 208 8.00 9.52 12.49
CA CYS A 208 8.20 9.66 11.05
C CYS A 208 6.89 9.38 10.33
N LEU A 209 6.55 10.19 9.31
CA LEU A 209 5.45 9.88 8.39
C LEU A 209 5.98 9.80 6.96
N ILE A 210 5.69 8.69 6.28
CA ILE A 210 6.07 8.41 4.89
C ILE A 210 4.80 8.28 4.06
N PHE A 211 4.70 9.02 2.96
CA PHE A 211 3.51 8.94 2.10
C PHE A 211 3.84 9.31 0.66
N ASP A 212 3.05 8.77 -0.26
CA ASP A 212 3.14 9.16 -1.66
C ASP A 212 2.25 10.36 -1.97
N SER A 213 2.68 11.16 -2.93
CA SER A 213 1.89 12.25 -3.50
C SER A 213 2.12 12.40 -4.99
N VAL A 214 1.18 13.05 -5.64
CA VAL A 214 1.28 13.46 -7.05
C VAL A 214 0.93 14.94 -7.19
N GLY A 215 1.36 15.58 -8.29
CA GLY A 215 0.94 16.93 -8.63
C GLY A 215 -0.52 17.00 -9.11
N LYS A 216 -1.08 18.20 -9.24
CA LYS A 216 -2.47 18.44 -9.69
C LYS A 216 -2.78 17.73 -11.01
N LEU A 217 -1.85 17.77 -11.98
CA LEU A 217 -2.00 17.10 -13.27
C LEU A 217 -2.04 15.58 -13.12
N GLY A 218 -1.12 15.01 -12.33
CA GLY A 218 -1.06 13.57 -12.04
C GLY A 218 -2.35 13.10 -11.37
N LEU A 219 -2.83 13.84 -10.37
CA LEU A 219 -4.07 13.53 -9.67
C LEU A 219 -5.28 13.54 -10.61
N LYS A 220 -5.42 14.56 -11.47
CA LYS A 220 -6.50 14.62 -12.47
C LYS A 220 -6.51 13.40 -13.40
N LEU A 221 -5.36 12.96 -13.88
CA LEU A 221 -5.25 11.81 -14.78
C LEU A 221 -5.54 10.50 -14.04
N MET A 222 -4.94 10.32 -12.86
CA MET A 222 -5.06 9.11 -12.06
C MET A 222 -6.49 8.89 -11.54
N MET A 223 -7.13 9.97 -11.08
CA MET A 223 -8.45 9.93 -10.46
C MET A 223 -9.60 10.17 -11.43
N SER A 224 -9.35 10.44 -12.71
CA SER A 224 -10.38 10.87 -13.67
C SER A 224 -11.62 9.97 -13.69
N LYS A 225 -11.44 8.66 -13.65
CA LYS A 225 -12.53 7.68 -13.62
C LYS A 225 -13.24 7.64 -12.26
N ILE A 226 -12.46 7.69 -11.17
CA ILE A 226 -12.97 7.65 -9.79
C ILE A 226 -13.75 8.93 -9.50
N LEU A 227 -13.20 10.09 -9.83
CA LEU A 227 -13.86 11.39 -9.66
C LEU A 227 -15.17 11.46 -10.43
N LYS A 228 -15.19 10.94 -11.67
CA LYS A 228 -16.43 10.88 -12.47
C LYS A 228 -17.50 10.02 -11.79
N ASN A 229 -17.14 8.86 -11.27
CA ASN A 229 -18.07 7.97 -10.57
C ASN A 229 -18.59 8.58 -9.26
N MET A 230 -17.77 9.39 -8.58
CA MET A 230 -18.15 10.10 -7.35
C MET A 230 -18.89 11.43 -7.61
N GLY A 231 -19.11 11.81 -8.87
CA GLY A 231 -19.74 13.09 -9.23
C GLY A 231 -18.86 14.32 -8.97
N ILE A 232 -17.58 14.14 -8.71
CA ILE A 232 -16.61 15.20 -8.44
C ILE A 232 -16.08 15.75 -9.76
N LYS A 233 -16.30 17.04 -10.01
CA LYS A 233 -15.92 17.68 -11.29
C LYS A 233 -14.46 18.13 -11.36
N ASP A 234 -13.80 18.41 -10.23
CA ASP A 234 -12.40 18.86 -10.16
C ASP A 234 -11.71 18.28 -8.93
N VAL A 235 -10.38 18.19 -8.99
CA VAL A 235 -9.49 17.80 -7.89
C VAL A 235 -9.19 18.96 -6.92
N GLU A 236 -9.79 20.12 -7.15
CA GLU A 236 -9.62 21.29 -6.29
C GLU A 236 -10.12 21.01 -4.88
N GLY A 237 -9.26 21.27 -3.88
CA GLY A 237 -9.54 20.92 -2.48
C GLY A 237 -9.04 19.53 -2.07
N LEU A 238 -8.77 18.61 -3.00
CA LEU A 238 -8.10 17.35 -2.70
C LEU A 238 -6.59 17.56 -2.46
N PHE A 239 -5.97 16.57 -1.83
CA PHE A 239 -4.54 16.63 -1.55
C PHE A 239 -3.70 16.27 -2.78
N TYR A 240 -2.91 17.22 -3.24
CA TYR A 240 -1.85 17.05 -4.24
C TYR A 240 -0.67 17.96 -3.89
N VAL A 241 0.52 17.67 -4.44
CA VAL A 241 1.75 18.41 -4.15
C VAL A 241 2.49 18.72 -5.44
N ASN A 242 2.50 19.97 -5.87
CA ASN A 242 3.32 20.41 -7.02
C ASN A 242 4.73 20.81 -6.61
N ASN A 243 4.87 21.39 -5.42
CA ASN A 243 6.15 21.84 -4.86
C ASN A 243 6.23 21.49 -3.38
N THR A 244 7.00 20.45 -3.07
CA THR A 244 7.16 19.91 -1.72
C THR A 244 7.58 20.97 -0.70
N ILE A 245 8.61 21.77 -1.01
CA ILE A 245 9.17 22.75 -0.07
C ILE A 245 8.15 23.83 0.28
N LYS A 246 7.41 24.32 -0.71
CA LYS A 246 6.43 25.41 -0.50
C LYS A 246 5.12 24.92 0.14
N GLU A 247 4.70 23.71 -0.21
CA GLU A 247 3.35 23.23 0.09
C GLU A 247 3.27 22.32 1.31
N LEU A 248 4.40 21.74 1.75
CA LEU A 248 4.45 20.80 2.88
C LEU A 248 5.21 21.34 4.10
N ASN A 249 5.74 22.54 4.06
CA ASN A 249 6.35 23.19 5.22
C ASN A 249 5.27 23.75 6.14
N TRP A 250 4.69 22.88 6.97
CA TRP A 250 3.55 23.22 7.84
C TRP A 250 3.95 23.58 9.27
N SER A 251 5.16 23.26 9.68
CA SER A 251 5.70 23.55 11.01
C SER A 251 7.21 23.44 11.03
N ASP A 252 7.87 24.29 11.81
CA ASP A 252 9.32 24.26 12.02
C ASP A 252 9.80 23.01 12.75
N LYS A 253 8.86 22.29 13.42
CA LYS A 253 9.11 21.01 14.08
C LYS A 253 9.05 19.82 13.12
N ILE A 254 8.83 20.05 11.82
CA ILE A 254 8.69 18.99 10.83
C ILE A 254 9.75 19.15 9.76
N LYS A 255 10.71 18.25 9.73
CA LYS A 255 11.69 18.19 8.65
C LYS A 255 11.14 17.42 7.47
N VAL A 256 11.04 18.07 6.31
CA VAL A 256 10.47 17.48 5.09
C VAL A 256 11.56 17.07 4.13
N THR A 257 11.51 15.83 3.63
CA THR A 257 12.31 15.35 2.51
C THR A 257 11.42 14.69 1.46
N SER A 258 11.85 14.68 0.19
CA SER A 258 11.04 14.14 -0.91
C SER A 258 11.93 13.58 -2.02
N LYS A 259 11.57 12.40 -2.55
CA LYS A 259 12.22 11.76 -3.68
C LYS A 259 11.19 11.32 -4.71
N GLY A 260 11.57 11.22 -5.99
CA GLY A 260 10.72 10.59 -7.00
C GLY A 260 10.55 9.10 -6.69
N TYR A 261 9.34 8.57 -6.72
CA TYR A 261 9.16 7.17 -6.40
C TYR A 261 9.28 6.22 -7.61
N MET A 262 9.40 6.76 -8.81
CA MET A 262 9.72 5.92 -9.97
C MET A 262 11.23 5.79 -10.21
N LEU A 263 12.02 6.79 -9.86
CA LEU A 263 13.47 6.85 -10.17
C LEU A 263 14.35 7.25 -8.99
N GLY A 264 13.77 7.65 -7.86
CA GLY A 264 14.52 8.21 -6.73
C GLY A 264 15.27 7.20 -5.88
N TYR A 265 14.92 5.93 -5.95
CA TYR A 265 15.43 4.85 -5.09
C TYR A 265 16.15 3.76 -5.88
N TYR A 266 15.62 3.36 -7.03
CA TYR A 266 16.11 2.23 -7.81
C TYR A 266 16.47 2.63 -9.24
N ASN A 267 17.53 2.03 -9.76
CA ASN A 267 17.88 2.16 -11.16
C ASN A 267 17.12 1.11 -11.99
N MET A 268 16.00 1.50 -12.59
CA MET A 268 15.17 0.61 -13.41
C MET A 268 15.93 -0.09 -14.56
N LYS A 269 17.05 0.51 -15.03
CA LYS A 269 17.87 -0.09 -16.08
C LYS A 269 18.54 -1.38 -15.61
N SER A 270 18.91 -1.48 -14.34
CA SER A 270 19.52 -2.66 -13.74
C SER A 270 18.57 -3.86 -13.64
N PHE A 271 17.27 -3.65 -13.80
CA PHE A 271 16.22 -4.67 -13.73
C PHE A 271 15.58 -4.98 -15.08
N ASN A 272 16.26 -4.67 -16.18
CA ASN A 272 15.80 -4.91 -17.55
C ASN A 272 14.45 -4.26 -17.90
N ILE A 273 14.06 -3.19 -17.20
CA ILE A 273 12.82 -2.46 -17.50
C ILE A 273 12.96 -1.76 -18.86
N ARG A 274 11.97 -1.95 -19.73
CA ARG A 274 11.95 -1.44 -21.11
C ARG A 274 12.14 0.08 -21.13
N SER A 275 12.80 0.60 -22.18
CA SER A 275 13.08 2.03 -22.34
C SER A 275 11.83 2.90 -22.29
N PHE A 276 10.73 2.41 -22.84
CA PHE A 276 9.44 3.10 -22.81
C PHE A 276 8.90 3.29 -21.38
N HIS A 277 8.93 2.24 -20.54
CA HIS A 277 8.52 2.36 -19.14
C HIS A 277 9.43 3.32 -18.36
N ARG A 278 10.75 3.32 -18.65
CA ARG A 278 11.68 4.29 -18.05
C ARG A 278 11.39 5.73 -18.49
N LEU A 279 10.91 5.94 -19.72
CA LEU A 279 10.45 7.26 -20.17
C LEU A 279 9.18 7.67 -19.42
N LEU A 280 8.21 6.80 -19.29
CA LEU A 280 7.00 7.06 -18.50
C LEU A 280 7.35 7.34 -17.02
N ALA A 281 8.30 6.64 -16.44
CA ALA A 281 8.79 6.89 -15.09
C ALA A 281 9.38 8.32 -14.94
N ARG A 282 10.14 8.79 -15.95
CA ARG A 282 10.63 10.18 -15.96
C ARG A 282 9.51 11.21 -16.05
N ILE A 283 8.46 10.91 -16.84
CA ILE A 283 7.27 11.76 -16.91
C ILE A 283 6.54 11.74 -15.55
N GLY A 284 6.40 10.57 -14.94
CA GLY A 284 5.83 10.42 -13.60
C GLY A 284 6.50 11.32 -12.57
N ASP A 285 7.80 11.16 -12.38
CA ASP A 285 8.56 11.91 -11.37
C ASP A 285 8.68 13.42 -11.65
N ASN A 286 8.84 13.81 -12.93
CA ASN A 286 9.16 15.21 -13.27
C ASN A 286 7.93 16.03 -13.68
N VAL A 287 6.96 15.44 -14.38
CA VAL A 287 5.77 16.13 -14.89
C VAL A 287 4.59 15.91 -13.95
N MET A 288 4.29 14.65 -13.62
CA MET A 288 3.19 14.28 -12.72
C MET A 288 3.52 14.53 -11.25
N LYS A 289 4.79 14.82 -10.92
CA LYS A 289 5.29 15.06 -9.56
C LYS A 289 5.03 13.89 -8.61
N MET A 290 5.22 12.67 -9.10
CA MET A 290 5.09 11.45 -8.30
C MET A 290 6.24 11.37 -7.30
N LYS A 291 5.95 11.47 -6.01
CA LYS A 291 6.95 11.60 -4.94
C LYS A 291 6.62 10.71 -3.74
N ILE A 292 7.65 10.19 -3.11
CA ILE A 292 7.60 9.75 -1.70
C ILE A 292 8.08 10.92 -0.86
N ASN A 293 7.24 11.33 0.06
CA ASN A 293 7.54 12.38 1.04
C ASN A 293 7.77 11.72 2.39
N LYS A 294 8.74 12.24 3.12
CA LYS A 294 9.03 11.83 4.48
C LYS A 294 9.08 13.06 5.38
N PHE A 295 8.31 12.99 6.44
CA PHE A 295 8.30 13.94 7.54
C PHE A 295 8.99 13.30 8.74
N LEU A 296 9.93 14.01 9.33
CA LEU A 296 10.52 13.66 10.63
C LEU A 296 10.01 14.69 11.63
N PHE A 297 9.54 14.23 12.76
CA PHE A 297 9.01 15.06 13.84
C PHE A 297 10.11 15.26 14.90
N ASP A 298 10.41 16.53 15.17
CA ASP A 298 11.38 16.97 16.18
C ASP A 298 10.69 17.36 17.51
#